data_9c2160b27da7204af0565a5ecc2c23dc
#
_entry.id   9c2160b27da7204af0565a5ecc2c23dc
#
_cell.length_a   1.000
_cell.length_b   1.000
_cell.length_c   1.000
_cell.angle_alpha   90.00
_cell.angle_beta   90.00
_cell.angle_gamma   90.00
#
_symmetry.space_group_name_H-M   'P 1'
#
loop_
_entity.id
_entity.type
_entity.pdbx_description
1 polymer ?
#
loop_
_entity_poly.entity_id
_entity_poly.type
_entity_poly.pdbx_seq_one_letter_code
_entity_poly.pdbx_strand_id
1 'polypeptide(L)'
;MNNISDNLSNSIFSCNKIQREIADSLNPKNKIYQLLILGNGFDLSCKLKSQYKDFFEYIFDKNNSCDYSLNFWLCIFKELSEQNHSMNGSSWTDIESQILNQLRYIEFLSDRGFLDTYHFKFEQDKMKRVISDRIPLYEKFNYSEAEMISTTFKVIKNLFENDHFLVKEKDGKDIEELENIKLSFDELIYILQTDLRELEDAFSTFLANQIYSNIPNNKMNSENYLSQFGKQYSYFSFNLVTALLVSNYKVNKSNAPLLDFIRKSNNYSEINEIDTSSIATFPIGRNYQLENWILSFNYTIPLNFERLRNVHGNIIDRNIIFGIDYDKVNNFFVNEPVNFTKSFRILDSKINNSTIPLSNLDNILFYGHGLGEADYSYFQAIFDTVDLYHGKTKLIFYWNQFDDKDQFKIIIERVTKLIEKYGQTFANKDHGRNLFTKLLLENRIIFREVILEDIWTSSYLD
;
A
#
# COMPACT_ATOMS: atom_id res chain seq x y z
N MET A 1 -23.19 66.13 -13.79
CA MET A 1 -23.47 64.70 -14.09
C MET A 1 -22.33 63.97 -14.78
N ASN A 2 -21.23 64.63 -15.14
CA ASN A 2 -20.10 63.97 -15.90
C ASN A 2 -19.06 63.24 -15.04
N ASN A 3 -19.06 63.42 -13.72
CA ASN A 3 -18.03 62.77 -12.85
C ASN A 3 -18.41 61.39 -12.32
N ILE A 4 -19.64 60.93 -12.50
CA ILE A 4 -20.07 59.60 -12.05
C ILE A 4 -19.90 58.54 -13.12
N SER A 5 -20.03 58.91 -14.42
CA SER A 5 -19.82 57.99 -15.55
C SER A 5 -18.36 57.63 -15.74
N ASP A 6 -17.41 58.56 -15.48
CA ASP A 6 -15.99 58.31 -15.63
C ASP A 6 -15.41 57.43 -14.52
N ASN A 7 -15.97 57.51 -13.30
CA ASN A 7 -15.57 56.63 -12.20
C ASN A 7 -16.11 55.21 -12.36
N LEU A 8 -17.31 55.04 -12.93
CA LEU A 8 -17.88 53.72 -13.23
C LEU A 8 -17.15 53.02 -14.38
N SER A 9 -16.79 53.77 -15.44
CA SER A 9 -16.00 53.22 -16.55
C SER A 9 -14.58 52.78 -16.09
N ASN A 10 -13.90 53.57 -15.28
CA ASN A 10 -12.60 53.22 -14.73
C ASN A 10 -12.64 52.01 -13.76
N SER A 11 -13.68 51.86 -12.98
CA SER A 11 -13.86 50.69 -12.09
C SER A 11 -14.17 49.41 -12.89
N ILE A 12 -14.96 49.49 -13.94
CA ILE A 12 -15.27 48.37 -14.86
C ILE A 12 -14.01 47.98 -15.66
N PHE A 13 -13.20 48.94 -16.11
CA PHE A 13 -11.94 48.67 -16.80
C PHE A 13 -10.90 48.02 -15.88
N SER A 14 -10.81 48.43 -14.62
CA SER A 14 -9.94 47.80 -13.63
C SER A 14 -10.41 46.37 -13.27
N CYS A 15 -11.70 46.14 -13.16
CA CYS A 15 -12.28 44.82 -12.89
C CYS A 15 -12.05 43.85 -14.08
N ASN A 16 -12.23 44.35 -15.32
CA ASN A 16 -11.95 43.57 -16.52
C ASN A 16 -10.44 43.28 -16.72
N LYS A 17 -9.57 44.17 -16.28
CA LYS A 17 -8.11 43.98 -16.32
C LYS A 17 -7.71 42.91 -15.28
N ILE A 18 -8.25 42.98 -14.07
CA ILE A 18 -8.02 41.97 -13.02
C ILE A 18 -8.59 40.60 -13.44
N GLN A 19 -9.77 40.57 -14.05
CA GLN A 19 -10.35 39.32 -14.58
C GLN A 19 -9.54 38.73 -15.74
N ARG A 20 -8.96 39.57 -16.62
CA ARG A 20 -8.04 39.10 -17.66
C ARG A 20 -6.70 38.64 -17.09
N GLU A 21 -6.13 39.37 -16.13
CA GLU A 21 -4.90 38.93 -15.44
C GLU A 21 -5.11 37.62 -14.65
N ILE A 22 -6.30 37.42 -14.08
CA ILE A 22 -6.71 36.14 -13.47
C ILE A 22 -6.90 35.07 -14.55
N ALA A 23 -7.57 35.37 -15.67
CA ALA A 23 -7.78 34.42 -16.76
C ALA A 23 -6.46 34.05 -17.47
N ASP A 24 -5.53 35.02 -17.65
CA ASP A 24 -4.20 34.74 -18.19
C ASP A 24 -3.30 33.98 -17.20
N SER A 25 -3.54 34.11 -15.88
CA SER A 25 -2.88 33.29 -14.85
C SER A 25 -3.47 31.90 -14.76
N LEU A 26 -4.73 31.73 -15.16
CA LEU A 26 -5.46 30.45 -15.13
C LEU A 26 -5.25 29.60 -16.39
N ASN A 27 -4.54 30.09 -17.40
CA ASN A 27 -4.24 29.32 -18.61
C ASN A 27 -2.72 29.30 -18.89
N PRO A 28 -1.93 28.62 -18.07
CA PRO A 28 -0.48 28.51 -18.23
C PRO A 28 -0.14 27.84 -19.57
N LYS A 29 0.83 28.37 -20.27
CA LYS A 29 1.26 27.87 -21.59
C LYS A 29 1.92 26.50 -21.52
N ASN A 30 2.47 26.11 -20.36
CA ASN A 30 3.23 24.85 -20.18
C ASN A 30 2.72 24.06 -18.97
N LYS A 31 2.33 22.84 -19.22
CA LYS A 31 1.94 21.88 -18.18
C LYS A 31 3.10 20.95 -17.86
N ILE A 32 3.29 20.66 -16.57
CA ILE A 32 4.24 19.68 -16.07
C ILE A 32 3.44 18.60 -15.36
N TYR A 33 3.54 17.38 -15.84
CA TYR A 33 2.79 16.24 -15.35
C TYR A 33 3.60 15.46 -14.31
N GLN A 34 3.05 15.26 -13.13
CA GLN A 34 3.71 14.57 -12.02
C GLN A 34 2.87 13.43 -11.48
N LEU A 35 3.53 12.33 -11.17
CA LEU A 35 2.97 11.20 -10.43
C LEU A 35 3.70 11.07 -9.09
N LEU A 36 2.98 11.25 -7.98
CA LEU A 36 3.49 10.98 -6.64
C LEU A 36 3.11 9.56 -6.22
N ILE A 37 4.10 8.74 -5.94
CA ILE A 37 3.95 7.37 -5.44
C ILE A 37 4.19 7.38 -3.94
N LEU A 38 3.16 6.95 -3.19
CA LEU A 38 3.18 6.87 -1.73
C LEU A 38 3.20 5.42 -1.26
N GLY A 39 4.05 5.12 -0.30
CA GLY A 39 4.04 3.86 0.43
C GLY A 39 3.89 4.07 1.93
N ASN A 40 3.90 2.99 2.72
CA ASN A 40 3.58 3.01 4.15
C ASN A 40 4.43 3.99 5.00
N GLY A 41 5.65 4.29 4.58
CA GLY A 41 6.47 5.32 5.23
C GLY A 41 5.82 6.70 5.25
N PHE A 42 4.88 7.00 4.33
CA PHE A 42 4.10 8.21 4.37
C PHE A 42 3.16 8.25 5.57
N ASP A 43 2.38 7.19 5.80
CA ASP A 43 1.47 7.09 6.93
C ASP A 43 2.23 7.13 8.27
N LEU A 44 3.37 6.45 8.33
CA LEU A 44 4.27 6.48 9.51
C LEU A 44 4.81 7.89 9.77
N SER A 45 5.17 8.63 8.71
CA SER A 45 5.60 10.03 8.85
C SER A 45 4.47 10.93 9.37
N CYS A 46 3.24 10.59 9.07
CA CYS A 46 2.03 11.22 9.62
C CYS A 46 1.62 10.64 11.00
N LYS A 47 2.49 9.82 11.62
CA LYS A 47 2.31 9.18 12.93
C LYS A 47 1.15 8.19 13.04
N LEU A 48 0.63 7.70 11.93
CA LEU A 48 -0.35 6.63 11.92
C LEU A 48 0.35 5.28 12.18
N LYS A 49 -0.19 4.49 13.08
CA LYS A 49 0.27 3.11 13.29
C LYS A 49 -0.31 2.23 12.17
N SER A 50 0.43 2.09 11.09
CA SER A 50 -0.01 1.42 9.85
C SER A 50 0.83 0.22 9.47
N GLN A 51 1.78 -0.20 10.32
CA GLN A 51 2.54 -1.42 10.11
C GLN A 51 1.71 -2.65 10.49
N TYR A 52 1.92 -3.74 9.78
CA TYR A 52 1.32 -5.03 10.16
C TYR A 52 1.71 -5.47 11.58
N LYS A 53 2.92 -5.12 12.02
CA LYS A 53 3.35 -5.36 13.39
C LYS A 53 2.43 -4.66 14.40
N ASP A 54 2.11 -3.38 14.20
CA ASP A 54 1.21 -2.62 15.08
C ASP A 54 -0.18 -3.25 15.15
N PHE A 55 -0.67 -3.75 14.01
CA PHE A 55 -1.93 -4.46 13.91
C PHE A 55 -1.94 -5.76 14.68
N PHE A 56 -0.91 -6.60 14.51
CA PHE A 56 -0.84 -7.88 15.23
C PHE A 56 -0.63 -7.68 16.74
N GLU A 57 0.15 -6.68 17.16
CA GLU A 57 0.25 -6.29 18.57
C GLU A 57 -1.12 -5.89 19.14
N TYR A 58 -1.92 -5.15 18.38
CA TYR A 58 -3.28 -4.77 18.77
C TYR A 58 -4.22 -6.00 18.83
N ILE A 59 -4.24 -6.86 17.82
CA ILE A 59 -5.15 -8.02 17.76
C ILE A 59 -4.81 -9.03 18.86
N PHE A 60 -3.54 -9.28 19.15
CA PHE A 60 -3.10 -10.26 20.12
C PHE A 60 -2.99 -9.73 21.55
N ASP A 61 -3.34 -8.48 21.79
CA ASP A 61 -3.43 -7.94 23.15
C ASP A 61 -4.55 -8.66 23.92
N LYS A 62 -4.21 -9.17 25.10
CA LYS A 62 -5.13 -9.92 25.99
C LYS A 62 -6.36 -9.12 26.42
N ASN A 63 -6.28 -7.77 26.37
CA ASN A 63 -7.38 -6.88 26.68
C ASN A 63 -8.35 -6.70 25.49
N ASN A 64 -8.02 -7.21 24.34
CA ASN A 64 -8.84 -7.10 23.14
C ASN A 64 -9.76 -8.33 23.05
N SER A 65 -11.06 -8.12 22.88
CA SER A 65 -12.07 -9.18 22.79
C SER A 65 -12.14 -9.81 21.38
N CYS A 66 -11.13 -9.65 20.54
CA CYS A 66 -11.12 -10.24 19.21
C CYS A 66 -10.95 -11.75 19.30
N ASP A 67 -11.96 -12.49 18.88
CA ASP A 67 -11.87 -13.95 18.75
C ASP A 67 -11.21 -14.28 17.39
N TYR A 68 -9.97 -14.77 17.45
CA TYR A 68 -9.19 -15.18 16.27
C TYR A 68 -9.10 -16.71 16.12
N SER A 69 -9.77 -17.45 17.01
CA SER A 69 -9.63 -18.91 17.11
C SER A 69 -10.08 -19.67 15.86
N LEU A 70 -10.94 -19.06 15.05
CA LEU A 70 -11.52 -19.66 13.84
C LEU A 70 -11.00 -19.03 12.53
N ASN A 71 -9.95 -18.21 12.54
CA ASN A 71 -9.36 -17.65 11.33
C ASN A 71 -7.97 -18.21 11.10
N PHE A 72 -7.77 -18.90 9.96
CA PHE A 72 -6.51 -19.55 9.64
C PHE A 72 -5.30 -18.60 9.70
N TRP A 73 -5.40 -17.42 9.09
CA TRP A 73 -4.29 -16.47 9.01
C TRP A 73 -3.94 -15.93 10.40
N LEU A 74 -4.94 -15.55 11.19
CA LEU A 74 -4.71 -15.08 12.56
C LEU A 74 -4.11 -16.17 13.44
N CYS A 75 -4.52 -17.43 13.29
CA CYS A 75 -3.90 -18.55 13.99
C CYS A 75 -2.43 -18.73 13.59
N ILE A 76 -2.11 -18.66 12.30
CA ILE A 76 -0.71 -18.72 11.80
C ILE A 76 0.12 -17.57 12.36
N PHE A 77 -0.35 -16.33 12.27
CA PHE A 77 0.39 -15.18 12.80
C PHE A 77 0.56 -15.24 14.31
N LYS A 78 -0.41 -15.82 15.03
CA LYS A 78 -0.30 -16.03 16.49
C LYS A 78 0.80 -17.03 16.82
N GLU A 79 0.82 -18.20 16.18
CA GLU A 79 1.87 -19.20 16.37
C GLU A 79 3.26 -18.63 16.04
N LEU A 80 3.39 -17.85 14.95
CA LEU A 80 4.64 -17.19 14.57
C LEU A 80 5.09 -16.17 15.61
N SER A 81 4.16 -15.40 16.18
CA SER A 81 4.47 -14.40 17.21
C SER A 81 4.99 -15.03 18.49
N GLU A 82 4.46 -16.21 18.88
CA GLU A 82 4.87 -16.94 20.08
C GLU A 82 6.23 -17.60 19.93
N GLN A 83 6.59 -18.00 18.71
CA GLN A 83 7.87 -18.66 18.44
C GLN A 83 9.04 -17.70 18.38
N ASN A 84 8.83 -16.38 18.45
CA ASN A 84 9.86 -15.34 18.38
C ASN A 84 10.82 -15.46 17.17
N HIS A 85 10.35 -16.04 16.07
CA HIS A 85 11.21 -16.36 14.94
C HIS A 85 11.32 -15.24 13.93
N SER A 86 12.48 -14.60 13.95
CA SER A 86 13.03 -13.94 12.76
C SER A 86 13.54 -15.05 11.81
N MET A 87 12.66 -15.61 10.98
CA MET A 87 13.10 -16.57 9.98
C MET A 87 13.67 -15.87 8.77
N ASN A 88 14.93 -16.14 8.45
CA ASN A 88 15.59 -15.85 7.17
C ASN A 88 15.45 -14.39 6.64
N GLY A 89 15.45 -13.39 7.53
CA GLY A 89 15.46 -11.98 7.10
C GLY A 89 14.11 -11.39 6.68
N SER A 90 13.05 -12.18 6.56
CA SER A 90 11.68 -11.68 6.43
C SER A 90 11.01 -11.60 7.81
N SER A 91 10.35 -10.47 8.08
CA SER A 91 9.57 -10.33 9.31
C SER A 91 8.40 -11.31 9.28
N TRP A 92 8.12 -11.98 10.41
CA TRP A 92 6.93 -12.82 10.56
C TRP A 92 5.62 -12.04 10.31
N THR A 93 5.66 -10.72 10.43
CA THR A 93 4.54 -9.82 10.17
C THR A 93 4.33 -9.50 8.69
N ASP A 94 5.17 -10.00 7.78
CA ASP A 94 5.01 -9.81 6.34
C ASP A 94 3.89 -10.71 5.79
N ILE A 95 2.69 -10.14 5.68
CA ILE A 95 1.48 -10.85 5.26
C ILE A 95 1.65 -11.46 3.86
N GLU A 96 2.23 -10.74 2.92
CA GLU A 96 2.37 -11.22 1.53
C GLU A 96 3.30 -12.42 1.43
N SER A 97 4.45 -12.36 2.11
CA SER A 97 5.36 -13.50 2.19
C SER A 97 4.72 -14.70 2.90
N GLN A 98 3.91 -14.46 3.94
CA GLN A 98 3.22 -15.54 4.62
C GLN A 98 2.11 -16.16 3.75
N ILE A 99 1.34 -15.37 3.02
CA ILE A 99 0.37 -15.91 2.06
C ILE A 99 1.07 -16.89 1.10
N LEU A 100 2.16 -16.47 0.46
CA LEU A 100 2.90 -17.32 -0.47
C LEU A 100 3.41 -18.60 0.20
N ASN A 101 4.03 -18.49 1.36
CA ASN A 101 4.61 -19.62 2.07
C ASN A 101 3.55 -20.61 2.52
N GLN A 102 2.47 -20.14 3.14
CA GLN A 102 1.40 -20.99 3.64
C GLN A 102 0.69 -21.73 2.51
N LEU A 103 0.42 -21.08 1.38
CA LEU A 103 -0.15 -21.75 0.21
C LEU A 103 0.74 -22.88 -0.31
N ARG A 104 2.07 -22.67 -0.36
CA ARG A 104 3.02 -23.72 -0.75
C ARG A 104 3.07 -24.89 0.26
N TYR A 105 2.99 -24.59 1.55
CA TYR A 105 2.98 -25.63 2.58
C TYR A 105 1.69 -26.44 2.53
N ILE A 106 0.55 -25.79 2.33
CA ILE A 106 -0.75 -26.45 2.19
C ILE A 106 -0.79 -27.32 0.92
N GLU A 107 -0.31 -26.81 -0.22
CA GLU A 107 -0.18 -27.60 -1.43
C GLU A 107 0.65 -28.86 -1.20
N PHE A 108 1.81 -28.72 -0.53
CA PHE A 108 2.67 -29.85 -0.18
C PHE A 108 1.95 -30.87 0.71
N LEU A 109 1.25 -30.41 1.76
CA LEU A 109 0.50 -31.27 2.67
C LEU A 109 -0.63 -32.00 1.95
N SER A 110 -1.36 -31.32 1.09
CA SER A 110 -2.45 -31.88 0.29
C SER A 110 -1.95 -32.94 -0.70
N ASP A 111 -0.93 -32.60 -1.51
CA ASP A 111 -0.34 -33.51 -2.51
C ASP A 111 0.21 -34.80 -1.88
N ARG A 112 0.68 -34.73 -0.64
CA ARG A 112 1.20 -35.88 0.09
C ARG A 112 0.18 -36.66 0.91
N GLY A 113 -1.08 -36.27 0.85
CA GLY A 113 -2.16 -36.92 1.57
C GLY A 113 -2.08 -36.74 3.10
N PHE A 114 -1.43 -35.66 3.60
CA PHE A 114 -1.38 -35.36 5.02
C PHE A 114 -2.67 -34.72 5.54
N LEU A 115 -3.53 -34.24 4.65
CA LEU A 115 -4.77 -33.55 5.01
C LEU A 115 -5.99 -34.47 4.98
N ASP A 116 -5.83 -35.73 5.26
CA ASP A 116 -6.92 -36.65 5.53
C ASP A 116 -7.10 -36.91 7.04
N THR A 117 -8.29 -37.36 7.45
CA THR A 117 -8.62 -37.56 8.85
C THR A 117 -7.70 -38.59 9.54
N TYR A 118 -7.16 -39.55 8.81
CA TYR A 118 -6.21 -40.49 9.34
C TYR A 118 -4.93 -39.81 9.83
N HIS A 119 -4.39 -38.88 9.03
CA HIS A 119 -3.17 -38.14 9.35
C HIS A 119 -3.36 -37.12 10.46
N PHE A 120 -4.54 -36.54 10.63
CA PHE A 120 -4.83 -35.65 11.76
C PHE A 120 -4.76 -36.37 13.14
N LYS A 121 -4.82 -37.70 13.18
CA LYS A 121 -4.60 -38.49 14.39
C LYS A 121 -3.12 -38.63 14.74
N PHE A 122 -2.20 -38.23 13.88
CA PHE A 122 -0.77 -38.27 14.21
C PHE A 122 -0.37 -37.19 15.23
N GLU A 123 0.56 -37.56 16.12
CA GLU A 123 1.20 -36.59 17.01
C GLU A 123 2.11 -35.64 16.22
N GLN A 124 2.16 -34.40 16.61
CA GLN A 124 2.94 -33.34 15.93
C GLN A 124 4.43 -33.68 15.76
N ASP A 125 5.04 -34.33 16.76
CA ASP A 125 6.44 -34.76 16.70
C ASP A 125 6.69 -35.85 15.66
N LYS A 126 5.72 -36.74 15.43
CA LYS A 126 5.78 -37.72 14.35
C LYS A 126 5.69 -37.06 12.99
N MET A 127 4.83 -36.02 12.85
CA MET A 127 4.70 -35.25 11.62
C MET A 127 6.01 -34.51 11.28
N LYS A 128 6.65 -33.84 12.24
CA LYS A 128 7.96 -33.19 12.03
C LYS A 128 8.99 -34.16 11.49
N ARG A 129 9.07 -35.39 12.03
CA ARG A 129 9.99 -36.42 11.54
C ARG A 129 9.68 -36.85 10.11
N VAL A 130 8.40 -37.14 9.83
CA VAL A 130 7.98 -37.57 8.49
C VAL A 130 8.28 -36.48 7.45
N ILE A 131 8.04 -35.20 7.78
CA ILE A 131 8.35 -34.09 6.90
C ILE A 131 9.86 -33.95 6.71
N SER A 132 10.65 -33.98 7.79
CA SER A 132 12.11 -33.84 7.70
C SER A 132 12.77 -35.01 6.94
N ASP A 133 12.25 -36.21 7.08
CA ASP A 133 12.78 -37.38 6.34
C ASP A 133 12.45 -37.34 4.83
N ARG A 134 11.40 -36.63 4.43
CA ARG A 134 10.99 -36.50 3.03
C ARG A 134 11.51 -35.25 2.32
N ILE A 135 11.82 -34.20 3.07
CA ILE A 135 12.31 -32.93 2.52
C ILE A 135 13.62 -33.07 1.73
N PRO A 136 14.61 -33.90 2.11
CA PRO A 136 15.82 -34.10 1.30
C PRO A 136 15.54 -34.63 -0.12
N LEU A 137 14.39 -35.26 -0.33
CA LEU A 137 13.96 -35.71 -1.66
C LEU A 137 13.37 -34.59 -2.53
N TYR A 138 13.09 -33.44 -1.91
CA TYR A 138 12.55 -32.24 -2.55
C TYR A 138 13.50 -31.08 -2.29
N GLU A 139 14.39 -30.80 -3.21
CA GLU A 139 15.42 -29.76 -3.16
C GLU A 139 14.90 -28.33 -2.84
N LYS A 140 13.60 -28.17 -2.57
CA LYS A 140 12.93 -26.88 -2.40
C LYS A 140 12.65 -26.47 -0.95
N PHE A 141 12.71 -27.37 0.04
CA PHE A 141 12.47 -27.04 1.44
C PHE A 141 13.69 -27.33 2.32
N ASN A 142 14.02 -26.42 3.22
CA ASN A 142 15.09 -26.58 4.20
C ASN A 142 14.54 -26.99 5.58
N TYR A 143 15.42 -27.23 6.57
CA TYR A 143 15.01 -27.68 7.90
C TYR A 143 14.07 -26.70 8.63
N SER A 144 14.28 -25.38 8.47
CA SER A 144 13.41 -24.35 9.07
C SER A 144 12.00 -24.36 8.44
N GLU A 145 11.91 -24.67 7.16
CA GLU A 145 10.62 -24.81 6.46
C GLU A 145 9.88 -26.07 6.92
N ALA A 146 10.56 -27.14 7.30
CA ALA A 146 9.91 -28.32 7.90
C ALA A 146 9.17 -27.99 9.20
N GLU A 147 9.73 -27.12 10.02
CA GLU A 147 9.07 -26.65 11.24
C GLU A 147 7.83 -25.83 10.93
N MET A 148 7.92 -24.96 9.93
CA MET A 148 6.77 -24.15 9.48
C MET A 148 5.66 -25.02 8.89
N ILE A 149 5.98 -26.01 8.06
CA ILE A 149 5.00 -26.96 7.52
C ILE A 149 4.29 -27.71 8.67
N SER A 150 5.04 -28.08 9.70
CA SER A 150 4.45 -28.71 10.90
C SER A 150 3.52 -27.77 11.68
N THR A 151 3.87 -26.46 11.75
CA THR A 151 3.02 -25.43 12.35
C THR A 151 1.74 -25.23 11.54
N THR A 152 1.85 -25.14 10.22
CA THR A 152 0.70 -25.06 9.30
C THR A 152 -0.23 -26.24 9.47
N PHE A 153 0.32 -27.46 9.53
CA PHE A 153 -0.47 -28.67 9.77
C PHE A 153 -1.20 -28.63 11.12
N LYS A 154 -0.53 -28.19 12.20
CA LYS A 154 -1.13 -28.04 13.52
C LYS A 154 -2.32 -27.07 13.48
N VAL A 155 -2.18 -25.93 12.82
CA VAL A 155 -3.26 -24.94 12.70
C VAL A 155 -4.45 -25.53 11.92
N ILE A 156 -4.20 -26.15 10.77
CA ILE A 156 -5.26 -26.80 9.98
C ILE A 156 -5.99 -27.86 10.81
N LYS A 157 -5.24 -28.71 11.53
CA LYS A 157 -5.82 -29.72 12.41
C LYS A 157 -6.73 -29.12 13.48
N ASN A 158 -6.25 -28.07 14.18
CA ASN A 158 -7.04 -27.41 15.22
C ASN A 158 -8.33 -26.79 14.67
N LEU A 159 -8.26 -26.15 13.50
CA LEU A 159 -9.42 -25.57 12.84
C LEU A 159 -10.40 -26.65 12.36
N PHE A 160 -9.89 -27.80 11.88
CA PHE A 160 -10.70 -28.94 11.52
C PHE A 160 -11.44 -29.51 12.74
N GLU A 161 -10.75 -29.68 13.87
CA GLU A 161 -11.33 -30.17 15.12
C GLU A 161 -12.39 -29.21 15.71
N ASN A 162 -12.39 -27.95 15.32
CA ASN A 162 -13.37 -26.92 15.70
C ASN A 162 -14.40 -26.63 14.59
N ASP A 163 -14.60 -27.56 13.67
CA ASP A 163 -15.61 -27.51 12.62
C ASP A 163 -15.49 -26.32 11.63
N HIS A 164 -14.35 -25.61 11.63
CA HIS A 164 -14.16 -24.44 10.75
C HIS A 164 -14.13 -24.82 9.27
N PHE A 165 -13.56 -25.99 8.95
CA PHE A 165 -13.49 -26.50 7.57
C PHE A 165 -14.70 -27.34 7.16
N LEU A 166 -15.64 -27.54 8.07
CA LEU A 166 -16.90 -28.19 7.71
C LEU A 166 -17.74 -27.19 6.91
N VAL A 167 -17.62 -27.25 5.61
CA VAL A 167 -18.61 -26.65 4.73
C VAL A 167 -19.93 -27.32 5.12
N LYS A 168 -20.88 -26.55 5.66
CA LYS A 168 -22.24 -27.02 5.88
C LYS A 168 -22.78 -27.46 4.55
N GLU A 169 -22.62 -28.75 4.25
CA GLU A 169 -23.02 -29.28 2.97
C GLU A 169 -24.51 -29.13 2.77
N LYS A 170 -24.83 -28.82 1.54
CA LYS A 170 -26.17 -28.60 1.02
C LYS A 170 -27.12 -29.78 1.17
N ASP A 171 -26.66 -30.96 1.62
CA ASP A 171 -27.40 -32.21 1.47
C ASP A 171 -27.57 -33.04 2.75
N GLY A 172 -27.62 -32.44 3.93
CA GLY A 172 -28.17 -33.12 5.13
C GLY A 172 -27.66 -34.54 5.41
N LYS A 173 -26.40 -34.86 5.09
CA LYS A 173 -25.78 -36.15 5.41
C LYS A 173 -25.19 -36.13 6.81
N ASP A 174 -25.44 -37.21 7.52
CA ASP A 174 -25.09 -37.39 8.92
C ASP A 174 -23.58 -37.38 9.19
N ILE A 175 -23.21 -36.88 10.37
CA ILE A 175 -21.86 -36.65 10.87
C ILE A 175 -21.00 -37.96 10.91
N GLU A 176 -21.59 -39.13 10.81
CA GLU A 176 -20.86 -40.42 10.80
C GLU A 176 -20.02 -40.69 9.54
N GLU A 177 -20.26 -39.95 8.44
CA GLU A 177 -19.42 -40.01 7.21
C GLU A 177 -18.15 -39.14 7.27
N LEU A 178 -17.99 -38.33 8.28
CA LEU A 178 -16.83 -37.41 8.43
C LEU A 178 -15.51 -38.15 8.73
N GLU A 179 -15.53 -39.43 9.12
CA GLU A 179 -14.30 -40.17 9.43
C GLU A 179 -13.35 -40.37 8.22
N ASN A 180 -13.80 -40.11 7.00
CA ASN A 180 -13.04 -40.31 5.77
C ASN A 180 -12.82 -39.04 4.92
N ILE A 181 -13.06 -37.87 5.48
CA ILE A 181 -12.88 -36.60 4.73
C ILE A 181 -11.40 -36.36 4.49
N LYS A 182 -11.07 -36.14 3.22
CA LYS A 182 -9.78 -35.65 2.77
C LYS A 182 -9.97 -34.22 2.31
N LEU A 183 -9.31 -33.27 2.98
CA LEU A 183 -9.29 -31.88 2.55
C LEU A 183 -8.39 -31.76 1.31
N SER A 184 -8.99 -31.42 0.17
CA SER A 184 -8.25 -31.10 -1.06
C SER A 184 -7.67 -29.70 -0.98
N PHE A 185 -6.65 -29.44 -1.82
CA PHE A 185 -6.09 -28.10 -1.92
C PHE A 185 -7.14 -27.06 -2.34
N ASP A 186 -8.01 -27.39 -3.30
CA ASP A 186 -9.03 -26.48 -3.82
C ASP A 186 -10.10 -26.10 -2.78
N GLU A 187 -10.52 -27.07 -1.94
CA GLU A 187 -11.45 -26.80 -0.84
C GLU A 187 -10.84 -25.86 0.20
N LEU A 188 -9.57 -26.09 0.56
CA LEU A 188 -8.84 -25.22 1.49
C LEU A 188 -8.67 -23.80 0.91
N ILE A 189 -8.36 -23.65 -0.37
CA ILE A 189 -8.20 -22.36 -1.03
C ILE A 189 -9.45 -21.49 -0.84
N TYR A 190 -10.64 -22.06 -0.98
CA TYR A 190 -11.88 -21.28 -0.80
C TYR A 190 -12.03 -20.75 0.63
N ILE A 191 -11.75 -21.58 1.62
CA ILE A 191 -11.84 -21.22 3.05
C ILE A 191 -10.78 -20.16 3.38
N LEU A 192 -9.55 -20.39 2.92
CA LEU A 192 -8.44 -19.44 3.13
C LEU A 192 -8.71 -18.06 2.51
N GLN A 193 -9.43 -18.00 1.39
CA GLN A 193 -9.84 -16.72 0.81
C GLN A 193 -10.86 -15.99 1.70
N THR A 194 -11.80 -16.72 2.30
CA THR A 194 -12.78 -16.15 3.22
C THR A 194 -12.09 -15.62 4.47
N ASP A 195 -11.22 -16.40 5.05
CA ASP A 195 -10.43 -16.03 6.23
C ASP A 195 -9.51 -14.82 5.93
N LEU A 196 -8.98 -14.73 4.70
CA LEU A 196 -8.16 -13.59 4.29
C LEU A 196 -8.99 -12.30 4.21
N ARG A 197 -10.23 -12.37 3.72
CA ARG A 197 -11.14 -11.21 3.71
C ARG A 197 -11.48 -10.74 5.12
N GLU A 198 -11.65 -11.65 6.06
CA GLU A 198 -11.87 -11.31 7.46
C GLU A 198 -10.63 -10.63 8.07
N LEU A 199 -9.42 -11.11 7.75
CA LEU A 199 -8.18 -10.47 8.16
C LEU A 199 -8.06 -9.05 7.59
N GLU A 200 -8.41 -8.85 6.33
CA GLU A 200 -8.44 -7.54 5.65
C GLU A 200 -9.44 -6.59 6.32
N ASP A 201 -10.63 -7.08 6.65
CA ASP A 201 -11.65 -6.31 7.35
C ASP A 201 -11.20 -5.91 8.76
N ALA A 202 -10.53 -6.81 9.47
CA ALA A 202 -9.95 -6.52 10.79
C ALA A 202 -8.87 -5.45 10.69
N PHE A 203 -7.98 -5.52 9.69
CA PHE A 203 -6.94 -4.52 9.48
C PHE A 203 -7.53 -3.18 9.03
N SER A 204 -8.51 -3.19 8.14
CA SER A 204 -9.26 -1.99 7.75
C SER A 204 -9.91 -1.30 8.96
N THR A 205 -10.52 -2.07 9.84
CA THR A 205 -11.13 -1.58 11.08
C THR A 205 -10.09 -1.01 12.04
N PHE A 206 -8.93 -1.65 12.18
CA PHE A 206 -7.82 -1.17 13.01
C PHE A 206 -7.32 0.21 12.54
N LEU A 207 -7.12 0.40 11.24
CA LEU A 207 -6.70 1.68 10.67
C LEU A 207 -7.80 2.74 10.81
N ALA A 208 -9.04 2.37 10.50
CA ALA A 208 -10.18 3.28 10.54
C ALA A 208 -10.46 3.81 11.96
N ASN A 209 -10.34 2.97 12.99
CA ASN A 209 -10.54 3.34 14.39
C ASN A 209 -9.52 4.38 14.91
N GLN A 210 -8.35 4.48 14.29
CA GLN A 210 -7.39 5.53 14.61
C GLN A 210 -7.82 6.87 14.02
N ILE A 211 -8.33 6.88 12.78
CA ILE A 211 -8.60 8.09 12.00
C ILE A 211 -9.99 8.64 12.31
N TYR A 212 -10.99 7.78 12.48
CA TYR A 212 -12.38 8.18 12.62
C TYR A 212 -12.92 7.94 14.05
N SER A 213 -13.80 8.81 14.50
CA SER A 213 -14.59 8.62 15.72
C SER A 213 -15.99 8.17 15.35
N ASN A 214 -16.58 7.29 16.18
CA ASN A 214 -17.95 6.81 16.03
C ASN A 214 -18.22 6.10 14.68
N ILE A 215 -17.68 4.90 14.52
CA ILE A 215 -18.03 4.01 13.40
C ILE A 215 -19.15 3.08 13.89
N PRO A 216 -20.45 3.43 13.66
CA PRO A 216 -21.55 2.58 14.13
C PRO A 216 -21.61 1.33 13.27
N ASN A 217 -21.66 0.16 13.91
CA ASN A 217 -21.91 -1.14 13.29
C ASN A 217 -21.02 -1.45 12.06
N ASN A 218 -19.74 -1.08 12.13
CA ASN A 218 -18.78 -1.34 11.07
C ASN A 218 -19.14 -0.79 9.67
N LYS A 219 -20.01 0.23 9.59
CA LYS A 219 -20.32 0.90 8.32
C LYS A 219 -19.83 2.34 8.36
N MET A 220 -18.92 2.68 7.44
CA MET A 220 -18.56 4.06 7.20
C MET A 220 -19.71 4.79 6.52
N ASN A 221 -20.22 5.84 7.18
CA ASN A 221 -21.23 6.73 6.64
C ASN A 221 -20.61 8.10 6.41
N SER A 222 -21.24 8.93 5.60
CA SER A 222 -20.91 10.36 5.45
C SER A 222 -20.93 11.17 6.77
N GLU A 223 -21.39 10.56 7.87
CA GLU A 223 -21.46 11.16 9.22
C GLU A 223 -20.27 10.77 10.12
N ASN A 224 -19.29 10.02 9.63
CA ASN A 224 -18.13 9.68 10.43
C ASN A 224 -17.23 10.89 10.58
N TYR A 225 -17.20 11.46 11.77
CA TYR A 225 -16.33 12.59 12.08
C TYR A 225 -14.89 12.08 12.32
N LEU A 226 -13.91 12.85 11.83
CA LEU A 226 -12.53 12.61 12.15
C LEU A 226 -12.30 12.66 13.67
N SER A 227 -11.57 11.68 14.19
CA SER A 227 -11.04 11.73 15.57
C SER A 227 -10.11 12.93 15.72
N GLN A 228 -9.71 13.26 16.94
CA GLN A 228 -8.68 14.29 17.14
C GLN A 228 -7.39 13.93 16.41
N PHE A 229 -6.98 12.68 16.48
CA PHE A 229 -5.82 12.17 15.71
C PHE A 229 -6.09 12.23 14.21
N GLY A 230 -7.28 11.85 13.75
CA GLY A 230 -7.65 11.89 12.33
C GLY A 230 -7.56 13.28 11.71
N LYS A 231 -7.91 14.33 12.49
CA LYS A 231 -7.72 15.73 12.07
C LYS A 231 -6.24 16.07 11.91
N GLN A 232 -5.39 15.67 12.88
CA GLN A 232 -3.94 15.85 12.79
C GLN A 232 -3.35 15.10 11.61
N TYR A 233 -3.74 13.83 11.40
CA TYR A 233 -3.32 13.00 10.29
C TYR A 233 -3.65 13.66 8.94
N SER A 234 -4.89 14.12 8.75
CA SER A 234 -5.31 14.79 7.52
C SER A 234 -4.52 16.08 7.25
N TYR A 235 -4.25 16.85 8.29
CA TYR A 235 -3.46 18.08 8.20
C TYR A 235 -1.99 17.79 7.82
N PHE A 236 -1.33 16.86 8.52
CA PHE A 236 0.05 16.48 8.19
C PHE A 236 0.17 15.86 6.80
N SER A 237 -0.80 15.03 6.42
CA SER A 237 -0.86 14.43 5.09
C SER A 237 -0.94 15.48 3.99
N PHE A 238 -1.79 16.50 4.18
CA PHE A 238 -1.92 17.60 3.23
C PHE A 238 -0.61 18.40 3.08
N ASN A 239 0.00 18.77 4.19
CA ASN A 239 1.24 19.53 4.19
C ASN A 239 2.39 18.73 3.56
N LEU A 240 2.51 17.45 3.91
CA LEU A 240 3.56 16.57 3.38
C LEU A 240 3.38 16.34 1.88
N VAL A 241 2.17 16.02 1.41
CA VAL A 241 1.89 15.86 -0.03
C VAL A 241 2.23 17.15 -0.77
N THR A 242 1.78 18.29 -0.26
CA THR A 242 2.04 19.60 -0.89
C THR A 242 3.55 19.88 -0.97
N ALA A 243 4.29 19.65 0.12
CA ALA A 243 5.73 19.82 0.14
C ALA A 243 6.44 18.93 -0.89
N LEU A 244 6.05 17.64 -0.99
CA LEU A 244 6.62 16.70 -1.95
C LEU A 244 6.38 17.15 -3.39
N LEU A 245 5.18 17.60 -3.72
CA LEU A 245 4.80 18.00 -5.08
C LEU A 245 5.49 19.28 -5.55
N VAL A 246 5.73 20.24 -4.65
CA VAL A 246 6.27 21.57 -5.01
C VAL A 246 7.76 21.74 -4.76
N SER A 247 8.42 20.88 -3.97
CA SER A 247 9.82 21.05 -3.53
C SER A 247 10.84 21.08 -4.68
N ASN A 248 10.50 20.55 -5.84
CA ASN A 248 11.35 20.59 -7.04
C ASN A 248 11.39 21.95 -7.73
N TYR A 249 10.52 22.86 -7.33
CA TYR A 249 10.38 24.15 -7.97
C TYR A 249 10.71 25.25 -6.96
N LYS A 250 11.57 26.19 -7.34
CA LYS A 250 11.81 27.39 -6.53
C LYS A 250 10.52 28.17 -6.46
N VAL A 251 9.80 28.03 -5.37
CA VAL A 251 8.63 28.86 -5.08
C VAL A 251 9.14 30.26 -4.81
N ASN A 252 8.97 31.16 -5.76
CA ASN A 252 9.30 32.59 -5.56
C ASN A 252 8.37 33.14 -4.46
N LYS A 253 8.84 34.13 -3.68
CA LYS A 253 8.05 34.85 -2.65
C LYS A 253 6.70 35.37 -3.15
N SER A 254 6.47 35.43 -4.48
CA SER A 254 5.19 35.79 -5.09
C SER A 254 4.14 34.68 -5.06
N ASN A 255 4.49 33.44 -4.63
CA ASN A 255 3.54 32.35 -4.39
C ASN A 255 3.07 32.33 -2.91
N ALA A 256 3.09 33.48 -2.28
CA ALA A 256 2.47 33.72 -0.96
C ALA A 256 1.06 33.10 -0.79
N PRO A 257 0.19 32.98 -1.85
CA PRO A 257 -1.10 32.39 -1.67
C PRO A 257 -1.09 30.91 -1.18
N LEU A 258 -0.09 30.11 -1.54
CA LEU A 258 -0.02 28.73 -1.03
C LEU A 258 0.50 28.69 0.41
N LEU A 259 1.57 29.45 0.69
CA LEU A 259 2.07 29.58 2.06
C LEU A 259 1.03 30.26 2.98
N ASP A 260 0.28 31.23 2.44
CA ASP A 260 -0.85 31.86 3.14
C ASP A 260 -2.08 30.91 3.23
N PHE A 261 -2.30 30.05 2.25
CA PHE A 261 -3.32 29.01 2.31
C PHE A 261 -2.94 27.93 3.34
N ILE A 262 -1.69 27.47 3.32
CA ILE A 262 -1.14 26.57 4.33
C ILE A 262 -1.22 27.23 5.73
N ARG A 263 -0.93 28.53 5.85
CA ARG A 263 -1.05 29.30 7.09
C ARG A 263 -2.49 29.55 7.54
N LYS A 264 -3.42 29.76 6.61
CA LYS A 264 -4.84 30.02 6.91
C LYS A 264 -5.62 28.77 7.25
N SER A 265 -5.19 27.61 6.76
CA SER A 265 -5.74 26.30 7.15
C SER A 265 -5.37 25.92 8.61
N ASN A 266 -4.60 26.76 9.30
CA ASN A 266 -4.15 26.55 10.68
C ASN A 266 -5.24 26.62 11.76
N ASN A 267 -6.49 26.92 11.43
CA ASN A 267 -7.60 26.83 12.38
C ASN A 267 -8.10 25.38 12.47
N TYR A 268 -7.46 24.57 13.31
CA TYR A 268 -7.76 23.16 13.60
C TYR A 268 -9.23 22.85 13.91
N SER A 269 -10.02 23.82 14.31
CA SER A 269 -11.41 23.65 14.71
C SER A 269 -12.40 23.58 13.54
N GLU A 270 -12.00 23.97 12.33
CA GLU A 270 -12.89 24.12 11.17
C GLU A 270 -12.50 23.21 9.97
N ILE A 271 -11.53 22.28 10.12
CA ILE A 271 -11.10 21.39 9.05
C ILE A 271 -12.10 20.23 8.92
N ASN A 272 -13.30 20.51 8.46
CA ASN A 272 -14.20 19.48 7.97
C ASN A 272 -14.01 19.22 6.46
N GLU A 273 -13.40 20.15 5.72
CA GLU A 273 -13.16 20.00 4.28
C GLU A 273 -11.88 20.76 3.89
N ILE A 274 -10.77 20.00 3.70
CA ILE A 274 -9.59 20.55 3.05
C ILE A 274 -9.88 20.61 1.55
N ASP A 275 -9.88 21.81 0.96
CA ASP A 275 -9.97 21.94 -0.50
C ASP A 275 -8.69 21.41 -1.16
N THR A 276 -8.79 20.20 -1.68
CA THR A 276 -7.67 19.50 -2.35
C THR A 276 -7.57 19.83 -3.84
N SER A 277 -8.51 20.60 -4.39
CA SER A 277 -8.48 21.01 -5.81
C SER A 277 -7.19 21.75 -6.19
N SER A 278 -6.65 22.53 -5.25
CA SER A 278 -5.38 23.24 -5.39
C SER A 278 -4.17 22.32 -5.52
N ILE A 279 -4.24 21.06 -5.03
CA ILE A 279 -3.18 20.08 -5.17
C ILE A 279 -3.20 19.46 -6.58
N ALA A 280 -4.40 19.23 -7.14
CA ALA A 280 -4.55 18.62 -8.46
C ALA A 280 -3.84 19.45 -9.52
N THR A 281 -3.96 20.76 -9.40
CA THR A 281 -3.48 21.70 -10.39
C THR A 281 -2.82 22.89 -9.69
N PHE A 282 -1.50 22.98 -9.74
CA PHE A 282 -0.73 23.96 -9.00
C PHE A 282 0.04 24.92 -9.93
N PRO A 283 -0.20 26.25 -9.90
CA PRO A 283 0.54 27.21 -10.71
C PRO A 283 1.96 27.44 -10.17
N ILE A 284 2.96 27.36 -11.04
CA ILE A 284 4.35 27.71 -10.75
C ILE A 284 4.73 28.97 -11.53
N GLY A 285 4.66 30.09 -10.85
CA GLY A 285 4.90 31.37 -11.51
C GLY A 285 3.86 31.68 -12.60
N ARG A 286 4.23 32.51 -13.59
CA ARG A 286 3.28 32.99 -14.63
C ARG A 286 3.11 32.04 -15.81
N ASN A 287 4.01 31.05 -16.00
CA ASN A 287 4.11 30.31 -17.26
C ASN A 287 3.94 28.81 -17.13
N TYR A 288 3.92 28.27 -15.94
CA TYR A 288 3.89 26.82 -15.71
C TYR A 288 2.79 26.43 -14.74
N GLN A 289 2.23 25.24 -14.97
CA GLN A 289 1.23 24.61 -14.11
C GLN A 289 1.62 23.17 -13.86
N LEU A 290 1.61 22.75 -12.61
CA LEU A 290 1.74 21.33 -12.25
C LEU A 290 0.37 20.66 -12.39
N GLU A 291 0.37 19.51 -13.02
CA GLU A 291 -0.74 18.57 -13.08
C GLU A 291 -0.33 17.32 -12.29
N ASN A 292 -0.97 17.09 -11.17
CA ASN A 292 -0.53 16.09 -10.22
C ASN A 292 -1.51 14.93 -10.12
N TRP A 293 -0.98 13.71 -10.02
CA TRP A 293 -1.67 12.46 -9.67
C TRP A 293 -0.97 11.80 -8.50
N ILE A 294 -1.72 11.05 -7.71
CA ILE A 294 -1.19 10.27 -6.59
C ILE A 294 -1.52 8.81 -6.81
N LEU A 295 -0.51 7.96 -6.77
CA LEU A 295 -0.62 6.51 -6.72
C LEU A 295 -0.21 6.04 -5.32
N SER A 296 -1.17 5.60 -4.54
CA SER A 296 -0.94 5.17 -3.16
C SER A 296 -0.95 3.65 -3.05
N PHE A 297 0.10 3.10 -2.46
CA PHE A 297 0.19 1.71 -2.04
C PHE A 297 -0.30 1.51 -0.60
N ASN A 298 -0.76 2.61 0.05
CA ASN A 298 -1.35 2.58 1.37
C ASN A 298 -2.85 2.28 1.27
N TYR A 299 -3.42 1.82 2.36
CA TYR A 299 -4.85 1.56 2.48
C TYR A 299 -5.63 2.78 2.97
N THR A 300 -4.93 3.81 3.38
CA THR A 300 -5.51 5.07 3.85
C THR A 300 -5.77 6.02 2.68
N ILE A 301 -6.73 6.93 2.88
CA ILE A 301 -6.94 8.05 1.97
C ILE A 301 -6.55 9.31 2.75
N PRO A 302 -5.30 9.77 2.59
CA PRO A 302 -4.80 10.93 3.35
C PRO A 302 -5.55 12.21 3.01
N LEU A 303 -6.11 12.28 1.80
CA LEU A 303 -6.80 13.43 1.25
C LEU A 303 -7.99 12.97 0.40
N ASN A 304 -9.12 13.67 0.49
CA ASN A 304 -10.19 13.50 -0.49
C ASN A 304 -9.78 14.17 -1.82
N PHE A 305 -9.00 13.44 -2.61
CA PHE A 305 -8.36 13.94 -3.82
C PHE A 305 -8.81 13.12 -5.03
N GLU A 306 -9.49 13.75 -5.98
CA GLU A 306 -10.08 13.08 -7.14
C GLU A 306 -9.08 12.35 -8.06
N ARG A 307 -7.80 12.77 -8.04
CA ARG A 307 -6.70 12.17 -8.81
C ARG A 307 -5.80 11.26 -7.95
N LEU A 308 -6.35 10.72 -6.86
CA LEU A 308 -5.70 9.71 -6.04
C LEU A 308 -6.22 8.32 -6.42
N ARG A 309 -5.32 7.38 -6.56
CA ARG A 309 -5.62 5.97 -6.75
C ARG A 309 -4.93 5.14 -5.68
N ASN A 310 -5.70 4.46 -4.85
CA ASN A 310 -5.18 3.40 -3.98
C ASN A 310 -5.08 2.10 -4.77
N VAL A 311 -3.88 1.55 -4.85
CA VAL A 311 -3.59 0.36 -5.66
C VAL A 311 -4.26 -0.89 -5.09
N HIS A 312 -4.26 -0.99 -3.76
CA HIS A 312 -4.71 -2.18 -3.02
C HIS A 312 -6.03 -1.94 -2.27
N GLY A 313 -6.89 -1.05 -2.80
CA GLY A 313 -8.12 -0.66 -2.11
C GLY A 313 -7.88 0.31 -0.97
N ASN A 314 -8.93 0.64 -0.22
CA ASN A 314 -8.85 1.61 0.86
C ASN A 314 -9.83 1.31 2.00
N ILE A 315 -9.59 1.93 3.15
CA ILE A 315 -10.37 1.73 4.37
C ILE A 315 -11.79 2.34 4.28
N ILE A 316 -12.01 3.36 3.44
CA ILE A 316 -13.33 4.01 3.31
C ILE A 316 -14.29 3.09 2.56
N ASP A 317 -13.83 2.54 1.42
CA ASP A 317 -14.62 1.61 0.61
C ASP A 317 -14.62 0.19 1.20
N ARG A 318 -13.82 -0.06 2.26
CA ARG A 318 -13.66 -1.37 2.91
C ARG A 318 -13.33 -2.49 1.92
N ASN A 319 -12.49 -2.19 0.98
CA ASN A 319 -12.11 -3.08 -0.10
C ASN A 319 -10.60 -3.28 -0.18
N ILE A 320 -9.91 -3.16 0.96
CA ILE A 320 -8.47 -3.42 1.01
C ILE A 320 -8.20 -4.87 0.63
N ILE A 321 -7.08 -5.10 -0.02
CA ILE A 321 -6.66 -6.43 -0.45
C ILE A 321 -5.22 -6.71 -0.01
N PHE A 322 -5.01 -7.89 0.54
CA PHE A 322 -3.69 -8.52 0.66
C PHE A 322 -3.52 -9.48 -0.50
N GLY A 323 -2.30 -9.65 -1.00
CA GLY A 323 -2.09 -10.57 -2.11
C GLY A 323 -0.64 -10.66 -2.53
N ILE A 324 -0.35 -11.65 -3.35
CA ILE A 324 0.97 -11.90 -3.93
C ILE A 324 1.06 -11.40 -5.37
N ASP A 325 2.26 -11.16 -5.85
CA ASP A 325 2.48 -10.82 -7.25
C ASP A 325 2.21 -12.04 -8.15
N TYR A 326 1.67 -11.82 -9.34
CA TYR A 326 1.27 -12.91 -10.27
C TYR A 326 2.46 -13.80 -10.67
N ASP A 327 3.66 -13.25 -10.81
CA ASP A 327 4.86 -14.01 -11.17
C ASP A 327 5.26 -15.05 -10.11
N LYS A 328 4.78 -14.92 -8.87
CA LYS A 328 5.02 -15.87 -7.77
C LYS A 328 4.19 -17.14 -7.87
N VAL A 329 3.07 -17.11 -8.61
CA VAL A 329 2.17 -18.26 -8.77
C VAL A 329 2.83 -19.41 -9.51
N ASN A 330 3.75 -19.12 -10.42
CA ASN A 330 4.52 -20.11 -11.20
C ASN A 330 5.39 -21.06 -10.34
N ASN A 331 5.50 -20.81 -9.03
CA ASN A 331 6.26 -21.65 -8.10
C ASN A 331 5.45 -22.79 -7.48
N PHE A 332 4.17 -22.93 -7.80
CA PHE A 332 3.31 -24.02 -7.33
C PHE A 332 3.52 -25.29 -8.16
N PHE A 333 3.29 -26.44 -7.53
CA PHE A 333 3.57 -27.77 -8.14
C PHE A 333 2.46 -28.26 -9.04
N VAL A 334 1.21 -28.09 -8.61
CA VAL A 334 0.03 -28.70 -9.22
C VAL A 334 -1.02 -27.66 -9.58
N ASN A 335 -1.36 -26.78 -8.65
CA ASN A 335 -2.43 -25.81 -8.77
C ASN A 335 -1.87 -24.39 -8.62
N GLU A 336 -2.36 -23.48 -9.47
CA GLU A 336 -1.97 -22.09 -9.42
C GLU A 336 -3.03 -21.28 -8.60
N PRO A 337 -2.71 -20.85 -7.37
CA PRO A 337 -3.67 -20.10 -6.56
C PRO A 337 -3.82 -18.64 -7.02
N VAL A 338 -4.25 -18.47 -8.27
CA VAL A 338 -4.42 -17.16 -8.94
C VAL A 338 -5.30 -16.22 -8.12
N ASN A 339 -6.25 -16.78 -7.37
CA ASN A 339 -7.20 -16.03 -6.54
C ASN A 339 -6.53 -15.25 -5.39
N PHE A 340 -5.29 -15.56 -5.04
CA PHE A 340 -4.48 -14.82 -4.07
C PHE A 340 -3.58 -13.76 -4.70
N THR A 341 -3.60 -13.63 -6.03
CA THR A 341 -2.81 -12.58 -6.70
C THR A 341 -3.50 -11.22 -6.56
N LYS A 342 -2.68 -10.17 -6.38
CA LYS A 342 -3.16 -8.79 -6.31
C LYS A 342 -4.02 -8.42 -7.53
N SER A 343 -3.58 -8.81 -8.73
CA SER A 343 -4.29 -8.50 -9.97
C SER A 343 -5.70 -9.12 -10.02
N PHE A 344 -5.83 -10.40 -9.66
CA PHE A 344 -7.14 -11.05 -9.58
C PHE A 344 -8.03 -10.37 -8.55
N ARG A 345 -7.52 -10.11 -7.37
CA ARG A 345 -8.28 -9.55 -6.25
C ARG A 345 -8.75 -8.11 -6.51
N ILE A 346 -7.95 -7.31 -7.21
CA ILE A 346 -8.36 -5.96 -7.67
C ILE A 346 -9.57 -6.06 -8.58
N LEU A 347 -9.57 -7.00 -9.52
CA LEU A 347 -10.69 -7.21 -10.44
C LEU A 347 -11.93 -7.73 -9.71
N ASP A 348 -11.77 -8.70 -8.82
CA ASP A 348 -12.85 -9.29 -8.02
C ASP A 348 -13.50 -8.26 -7.07
N SER A 349 -12.70 -7.41 -6.46
CA SER A 349 -13.16 -6.34 -5.55
C SER A 349 -13.85 -5.18 -6.26
N LYS A 350 -13.88 -5.15 -7.59
CA LYS A 350 -14.48 -4.08 -8.41
C LYS A 350 -14.00 -2.69 -8.02
N ILE A 351 -12.73 -2.57 -7.67
CA ILE A 351 -12.12 -1.30 -7.26
C ILE A 351 -12.20 -0.33 -8.43
N ASN A 352 -13.07 0.68 -8.31
CA ASN A 352 -13.15 1.77 -9.27
C ASN A 352 -12.04 2.77 -8.98
N ASN A 353 -11.12 2.91 -9.92
CA ASN A 353 -10.00 3.82 -9.77
C ASN A 353 -9.99 4.87 -10.89
N SER A 354 -9.56 6.08 -10.55
CA SER A 354 -9.26 7.12 -11.53
C SER A 354 -8.14 6.68 -12.48
N THR A 355 -8.25 7.04 -13.75
CA THR A 355 -7.20 6.76 -14.73
C THR A 355 -6.03 7.71 -14.52
N ILE A 356 -4.82 7.17 -14.47
CA ILE A 356 -3.57 7.93 -14.41
C ILE A 356 -2.99 8.04 -15.82
N PRO A 357 -2.73 9.25 -16.35
CA PRO A 357 -2.15 9.44 -17.69
C PRO A 357 -0.63 9.19 -17.66
N LEU A 358 -0.22 7.93 -17.64
CA LEU A 358 1.18 7.54 -17.47
C LEU A 358 2.10 7.98 -18.62
N SER A 359 1.59 8.09 -19.86
CA SER A 359 2.42 8.32 -21.06
C SER A 359 3.11 9.68 -21.13
N ASN A 360 2.63 10.67 -20.37
CA ASN A 360 3.09 12.06 -20.47
C ASN A 360 3.74 12.59 -19.19
N LEU A 361 4.24 11.72 -18.33
CA LEU A 361 4.82 12.13 -17.06
C LEU A 361 6.20 12.77 -17.25
N ASP A 362 6.37 13.98 -16.74
CA ASP A 362 7.66 14.64 -16.64
C ASP A 362 8.43 14.17 -15.41
N ASN A 363 7.73 13.95 -14.29
CA ASN A 363 8.34 13.50 -13.04
C ASN A 363 7.53 12.38 -12.39
N ILE A 364 8.23 11.38 -11.84
CA ILE A 364 7.72 10.38 -10.93
C ILE A 364 8.42 10.58 -9.60
N LEU A 365 7.64 10.86 -8.57
CA LEU A 365 8.09 11.17 -7.22
C LEU A 365 7.77 9.98 -6.32
N PHE A 366 8.72 9.55 -5.50
CA PHE A 366 8.56 8.41 -4.59
C PHE A 366 8.77 8.87 -3.15
N TYR A 367 7.85 8.54 -2.25
CA TYR A 367 8.01 8.76 -0.82
C TYR A 367 7.41 7.63 0.01
N GLY A 368 8.20 7.16 0.98
CA GLY A 368 7.75 6.18 1.97
C GLY A 368 7.53 4.77 1.43
N HIS A 369 7.85 4.48 0.17
CA HIS A 369 7.72 3.15 -0.43
C HIS A 369 9.00 2.35 -0.28
N GLY A 370 8.88 1.07 0.12
CA GLY A 370 10.01 0.16 0.32
C GLY A 370 10.71 -0.28 -0.97
N LEU A 371 10.11 -0.07 -2.14
CA LEU A 371 10.58 -0.49 -3.46
C LEU A 371 10.86 -2.01 -3.53
N GLY A 372 10.10 -2.79 -2.75
CA GLY A 372 10.24 -4.24 -2.67
C GLY A 372 9.72 -4.97 -3.90
N GLU A 373 9.98 -6.27 -3.92
CA GLU A 373 9.59 -7.14 -5.05
C GLU A 373 8.08 -7.33 -5.19
N ALA A 374 7.33 -7.19 -4.13
CA ALA A 374 5.89 -7.43 -4.10
C ALA A 374 5.07 -6.47 -4.97
N ASP A 375 5.64 -5.30 -5.30
CA ASP A 375 4.99 -4.27 -6.11
C ASP A 375 5.76 -3.97 -7.41
N TYR A 376 6.73 -4.83 -7.76
CA TYR A 376 7.60 -4.61 -8.90
C TYR A 376 6.84 -4.49 -10.23
N SER A 377 5.81 -5.30 -10.42
CA SER A 377 4.99 -5.29 -11.65
C SER A 377 4.37 -3.92 -11.95
N TYR A 378 4.00 -3.16 -10.92
CA TYR A 378 3.49 -1.78 -11.07
C TYR A 378 4.59 -0.83 -11.55
N PHE A 379 5.78 -0.91 -10.96
CA PHE A 379 6.90 -0.07 -11.38
C PHE A 379 7.34 -0.39 -12.80
N GLN A 380 7.39 -1.68 -13.16
CA GLN A 380 7.69 -2.10 -14.52
C GLN A 380 6.70 -1.49 -15.51
N ALA A 381 5.39 -1.63 -15.26
CA ALA A 381 4.35 -1.08 -16.14
C ALA A 381 4.46 0.45 -16.31
N ILE A 382 4.78 1.17 -15.22
CA ILE A 382 4.99 2.62 -15.26
C ILE A 382 6.23 2.95 -16.09
N PHE A 383 7.37 2.27 -15.85
CA PHE A 383 8.64 2.53 -16.53
C PHE A 383 8.58 2.20 -18.02
N ASP A 384 7.87 1.12 -18.40
CA ASP A 384 7.61 0.78 -19.79
C ASP A 384 6.78 1.86 -20.49
N THR A 385 5.73 2.35 -19.81
CA THR A 385 4.82 3.34 -20.39
C THR A 385 5.50 4.70 -20.62
N VAL A 386 6.42 5.12 -19.74
CA VAL A 386 7.19 6.38 -19.92
C VAL A 386 8.42 6.19 -20.78
N ASP A 387 8.65 4.99 -21.32
CA ASP A 387 9.89 4.62 -22.05
C ASP A 387 11.13 5.09 -21.27
N LEU A 388 11.36 4.51 -20.10
CA LEU A 388 12.37 5.04 -19.17
C LEU A 388 13.76 5.12 -19.79
N TYR A 389 14.09 4.31 -20.79
CA TYR A 389 15.40 4.35 -21.44
C TYR A 389 15.55 5.54 -22.42
N HIS A 390 14.55 5.81 -23.30
CA HIS A 390 14.62 6.84 -24.31
C HIS A 390 13.87 8.12 -23.94
N GLY A 391 12.94 8.03 -22.99
CA GLY A 391 12.13 9.15 -22.52
C GLY A 391 12.95 10.19 -21.75
N LYS A 392 12.24 11.19 -21.20
CA LYS A 392 12.84 12.31 -20.44
C LYS A 392 12.36 12.36 -18.98
N THR A 393 11.48 11.44 -18.60
CA THR A 393 10.89 11.39 -17.27
C THR A 393 11.97 11.27 -16.19
N LYS A 394 11.86 12.09 -15.17
CA LYS A 394 12.75 12.09 -14.00
C LYS A 394 12.16 11.26 -12.87
N LEU A 395 12.99 10.50 -12.19
CA LEU A 395 12.68 9.75 -10.98
C LEU A 395 13.24 10.52 -9.77
N ILE A 396 12.38 10.91 -8.86
CA ILE A 396 12.74 11.72 -7.69
C ILE A 396 12.39 10.93 -6.45
N PHE A 397 13.40 10.54 -5.69
CA PHE A 397 13.24 9.73 -4.48
C PHE A 397 13.42 10.61 -3.26
N TYR A 398 12.36 10.75 -2.48
CA TYR A 398 12.38 11.45 -1.21
C TYR A 398 12.70 10.48 -0.09
N TRP A 399 13.52 10.93 0.84
CA TRP A 399 13.87 10.18 2.04
C TRP A 399 13.89 11.10 3.25
N ASN A 400 13.74 10.55 4.44
CA ASN A 400 13.88 11.24 5.71
C ASN A 400 14.63 10.38 6.71
N GLN A 401 15.39 11.00 7.60
CA GLN A 401 16.04 10.33 8.71
C GLN A 401 15.05 10.11 9.84
N PHE A 402 14.83 8.88 10.27
CA PHE A 402 13.86 8.54 11.31
C PHE A 402 14.40 7.60 12.39
N ASP A 403 15.59 7.03 12.22
CA ASP A 403 16.30 6.16 13.16
C ASP A 403 17.82 6.35 13.00
N ASP A 404 18.61 5.60 13.76
CA ASP A 404 20.08 5.69 13.74
C ASP A 404 20.72 5.07 12.48
N LYS A 405 19.96 4.45 11.58
CA LYS A 405 20.45 3.88 10.34
C LYS A 405 20.61 4.94 9.28
N ASP A 406 21.59 4.78 8.41
CA ASP A 406 21.79 5.63 7.24
C ASP A 406 20.66 5.40 6.21
N GLN A 407 19.58 6.15 6.36
CA GLN A 407 18.41 6.03 5.50
C GLN A 407 18.71 6.45 4.05
N PHE A 408 19.67 7.36 3.85
CA PHE A 408 20.11 7.73 2.52
C PHE A 408 20.79 6.57 1.80
N LYS A 409 21.66 5.84 2.47
CA LYS A 409 22.30 4.65 1.90
C LYS A 409 21.27 3.56 1.58
N ILE A 410 20.32 3.33 2.49
CA ILE A 410 19.26 2.34 2.30
C ILE A 410 18.43 2.63 1.05
N ILE A 411 18.02 3.89 0.85
CA ILE A 411 17.22 4.24 -0.34
C ILE A 411 18.02 4.11 -1.63
N ILE A 412 19.32 4.48 -1.64
CA ILE A 412 20.20 4.28 -2.80
C ILE A 412 20.26 2.79 -3.17
N GLU A 413 20.49 1.90 -2.20
CA GLU A 413 20.54 0.46 -2.44
C GLU A 413 19.23 -0.08 -3.03
N ARG A 414 18.08 0.37 -2.51
CA ARG A 414 16.76 -0.03 -3.01
C ARG A 414 16.51 0.45 -4.43
N VAL A 415 16.82 1.70 -4.72
CA VAL A 415 16.68 2.28 -6.06
C VAL A 415 17.59 1.59 -7.06
N THR A 416 18.84 1.32 -6.68
CA THR A 416 19.78 0.57 -7.52
C THR A 416 19.21 -0.79 -7.90
N LYS A 417 18.73 -1.57 -6.92
CA LYS A 417 18.12 -2.88 -7.15
C LYS A 417 16.89 -2.80 -8.06
N LEU A 418 16.02 -1.79 -7.85
CA LEU A 418 14.83 -1.60 -8.67
C LEU A 418 15.18 -1.35 -10.14
N ILE A 419 16.13 -0.43 -10.41
CA ILE A 419 16.54 -0.09 -11.77
C ILE A 419 17.31 -1.23 -12.43
N GLU A 420 18.18 -1.95 -11.70
CA GLU A 420 18.86 -3.14 -12.21
C GLU A 420 17.88 -4.24 -12.58
N LYS A 421 16.88 -4.52 -11.71
CA LYS A 421 15.83 -5.50 -12.00
C LYS A 421 15.05 -5.12 -13.26
N TYR A 422 14.68 -3.85 -13.40
CA TYR A 422 14.02 -3.36 -14.61
C TYR A 422 14.92 -3.49 -15.84
N GLY A 423 16.20 -3.17 -15.73
CA GLY A 423 17.16 -3.36 -16.81
C GLY A 423 17.28 -4.80 -17.31
N GLN A 424 17.03 -5.80 -16.44
CA GLN A 424 17.06 -7.21 -16.83
C GLN A 424 15.92 -7.59 -17.78
N THR A 425 14.83 -6.82 -17.82
CA THR A 425 13.68 -7.05 -18.72
C THR A 425 13.97 -6.66 -20.18
N PHE A 426 15.01 -5.87 -20.43
CA PHE A 426 15.31 -5.35 -21.77
C PHE A 426 15.78 -6.45 -22.71
N ALA A 427 15.24 -6.45 -23.95
CA ALA A 427 15.73 -7.32 -25.01
C ALA A 427 17.20 -7.01 -25.35
N ASN A 428 17.57 -5.74 -25.42
CA ASN A 428 18.95 -5.31 -25.52
C ASN A 428 19.61 -5.30 -24.14
N LYS A 429 20.37 -6.35 -23.84
CA LYS A 429 21.04 -6.52 -22.54
C LYS A 429 22.06 -5.41 -22.20
N ASP A 430 22.65 -4.79 -23.20
CA ASP A 430 23.60 -3.69 -22.98
C ASP A 430 22.86 -2.40 -22.56
N HIS A 431 21.67 -2.16 -23.11
CA HIS A 431 20.80 -1.08 -22.63
C HIS A 431 20.37 -1.31 -21.19
N GLY A 432 20.02 -2.56 -20.84
CA GLY A 432 19.66 -2.90 -19.45
C GLY A 432 20.80 -2.69 -18.47
N ARG A 433 22.02 -3.11 -18.82
CA ARG A 433 23.22 -2.94 -17.97
C ARG A 433 23.62 -1.49 -17.75
N ASN A 434 23.44 -0.62 -18.75
CA ASN A 434 23.86 0.77 -18.65
C ASN A 434 22.72 1.72 -18.22
N LEU A 435 21.50 1.22 -18.02
CA LEU A 435 20.33 2.04 -17.70
C LEU A 435 20.58 2.96 -16.49
N PHE A 436 21.04 2.40 -15.37
CA PHE A 436 21.28 3.18 -14.16
C PHE A 436 22.32 4.30 -14.40
N THR A 437 23.43 3.97 -15.05
CA THR A 437 24.49 4.95 -15.41
C THR A 437 23.95 6.02 -16.34
N LYS A 438 23.16 5.64 -17.34
CA LYS A 438 22.52 6.58 -18.26
C LYS A 438 21.62 7.58 -17.52
N LEU A 439 20.75 7.09 -16.63
CA LEU A 439 19.84 7.93 -15.85
C LEU A 439 20.61 8.91 -14.93
N LEU A 440 21.74 8.48 -14.37
CA LEU A 440 22.62 9.35 -13.57
C LEU A 440 23.28 10.44 -14.43
N LEU A 441 23.84 10.08 -15.57
CA LEU A 441 24.49 11.04 -16.49
C LEU A 441 23.50 12.07 -17.03
N GLU A 442 22.25 11.67 -17.24
CA GLU A 442 21.16 12.55 -17.69
C GLU A 442 20.51 13.34 -16.54
N ASN A 443 20.99 13.17 -15.31
CA ASN A 443 20.40 13.77 -14.11
C ASN A 443 18.89 13.50 -13.98
N ARG A 444 18.51 12.24 -14.24
CA ARG A 444 17.13 11.77 -14.20
C ARG A 444 16.81 10.94 -12.94
N ILE A 445 17.81 10.56 -12.16
CA ILE A 445 17.66 10.02 -10.80
C ILE A 445 18.07 11.11 -9.82
N ILE A 446 17.16 11.50 -8.95
CA ILE A 446 17.36 12.60 -8.00
C ILE A 446 16.93 12.13 -6.62
N PHE A 447 17.79 12.33 -5.62
CA PHE A 447 17.48 12.08 -4.22
C PHE A 447 17.28 13.40 -3.48
N ARG A 448 16.26 13.47 -2.61
CA ARG A 448 15.94 14.64 -1.81
C ARG A 448 15.60 14.27 -0.39
N GLU A 449 16.21 14.95 0.54
CA GLU A 449 15.83 14.84 1.94
C GLU A 449 14.55 15.64 2.24
N VAL A 450 13.71 15.07 3.09
CA VAL A 450 12.53 15.72 3.66
C VAL A 450 12.75 15.85 5.16
N ILE A 451 12.81 17.08 5.63
CA ILE A 451 12.91 17.38 7.05
C ILE A 451 11.48 17.52 7.60
N LEU A 452 11.04 16.49 8.30
CA LEU A 452 9.65 16.42 8.79
C LEU A 452 9.34 17.47 9.83
N GLU A 453 10.31 17.86 10.65
CA GLU A 453 10.18 18.93 11.64
C GLU A 453 9.78 20.25 11.00
N ASP A 454 10.33 20.59 9.82
CA ASP A 454 9.97 21.81 9.10
C ASP A 454 8.52 21.79 8.62
N ILE A 455 7.98 20.59 8.33
CA ILE A 455 6.59 20.41 7.91
C ILE A 455 5.64 20.46 9.10
N TRP A 456 6.05 19.89 10.25
CA TRP A 456 5.25 19.86 11.47
C TRP A 456 5.26 21.19 12.22
N THR A 457 6.41 21.88 12.31
CA THR A 457 6.56 23.15 13.04
C THR A 457 5.93 24.32 12.30
N SER A 458 5.83 24.29 10.97
CA SER A 458 5.04 25.28 10.23
C SER A 458 3.56 25.26 10.62
N SER A 459 3.12 24.24 11.33
CA SER A 459 1.76 24.08 11.86
C SER A 459 1.54 24.62 13.27
N TYR A 460 2.62 25.00 13.98
CA TYR A 460 2.57 25.45 15.38
C TYR A 460 3.05 26.90 15.58
N LEU A 461 3.44 27.61 14.52
CA LEU A 461 3.85 28.99 14.67
C LEU A 461 2.66 29.91 14.42
N ASP A 462 2.13 30.36 15.55
CA ASP A 462 1.23 31.44 15.97
C ASP A 462 -0.19 31.07 16.33
#